data_d51b857bd501b77797986359185bace8
#
_entry.id   d51b857bd501b77797986359185bace8
#
_cell.length_a   1.000
_cell.length_b   1.000
_cell.length_c   1.000
_cell.angle_alpha   90.00
_cell.angle_beta   90.00
_cell.angle_gamma   90.00
#
_symmetry.space_group_name_H-M   'P 1'
#
loop_
_entity.id
_entity.type
_entity.pdbx_description
1 polymer ?
#
loop_
_entity_poly.entity_id
_entity_poly.type
_entity_poly.pdbx_seq_one_letter_code
_entity_poly.pdbx_strand_id
1 'polypeptide(L)'
;LRTNLFKLCLALCLTVGVHTALFAQTRPDFTGVWQLASPPMTSAQGYPELDLTPAGQRKVDAYRSLVDPVGDSPTLWCVTHGMPEIMMGGGGYPLEVIHKPDQVTLINEWQSETRRVFLGDRIESSESIFPSRQGYSTGHWEGEVLVVETRHLQEMVDSRFPHSADTVITERFSLTHDADGTPRLVADTVMHDPLWHEAPLSYRLEWTPSPLGWMQPYECMEERWLERLDELATQ
;
A
#
# COMPACT_ATOMS: atom_id res chain seq x y z
N LEU A 1 -11.68 35.70 84.91
CA LEU A 1 -11.32 36.10 83.54
C LEU A 1 -10.85 34.84 82.78
N ARG A 2 -11.68 34.37 81.84
CA ARG A 2 -11.41 33.16 81.07
C ARG A 2 -10.92 33.55 79.69
N THR A 3 -9.73 33.09 79.35
CA THR A 3 -9.14 33.21 78.01
C THR A 3 -9.43 31.96 77.21
N ASN A 4 -10.17 32.11 76.16
CA ASN A 4 -10.41 31.04 75.21
C ASN A 4 -9.29 30.98 74.15
N LEU A 5 -8.60 29.87 74.12
CA LEU A 5 -7.58 29.55 73.12
C LEU A 5 -8.24 28.90 71.91
N PHE A 6 -8.31 29.66 70.81
CA PHE A 6 -8.80 29.10 69.49
C PHE A 6 -7.67 28.31 68.86
N LYS A 7 -7.86 26.99 68.74
CA LYS A 7 -6.95 26.11 67.99
C LYS A 7 -7.33 26.20 66.53
N LEU A 8 -6.48 26.80 65.72
CA LEU A 8 -6.54 26.81 64.26
C LEU A 8 -5.90 25.57 63.77
N CYS A 9 -6.74 24.57 63.31
CA CYS A 9 -6.26 23.37 62.56
C CYS A 9 -6.10 23.75 61.10
N LEU A 10 -4.85 23.90 60.66
CA LEU A 10 -4.48 24.09 59.25
C LEU A 10 -4.46 22.69 58.59
N ALA A 11 -5.51 22.33 57.87
CA ALA A 11 -5.55 21.12 57.07
C ALA A 11 -4.77 21.33 55.77
N LEU A 12 -3.57 20.77 55.68
CA LEU A 12 -2.73 20.79 54.49
C LEU A 12 -3.24 19.67 53.55
N CYS A 13 -4.08 20.06 52.58
CA CYS A 13 -4.46 19.16 51.50
C CYS A 13 -3.27 19.00 50.52
N LEU A 14 -2.52 17.89 50.63
CA LEU A 14 -1.59 17.44 49.60
C LEU A 14 -2.41 16.90 48.41
N THR A 15 -2.60 17.73 47.41
CA THR A 15 -3.05 17.24 46.08
C THR A 15 -1.87 16.59 45.38
N VAL A 16 -1.81 15.28 45.43
CA VAL A 16 -0.91 14.49 44.59
C VAL A 16 -1.44 14.59 43.14
N GLY A 17 -0.88 15.53 42.41
CA GLY A 17 -1.13 15.62 40.95
C GLY A 17 -0.52 14.42 40.28
N VAL A 18 -1.36 13.43 39.89
CA VAL A 18 -0.97 12.37 39.00
C VAL A 18 -0.75 13.01 37.63
N HIS A 19 0.49 13.35 37.34
CA HIS A 19 0.92 13.72 35.98
C HIS A 19 0.96 12.42 35.20
N THR A 20 -0.14 12.07 34.50
CA THR A 20 -0.11 11.11 33.41
C THR A 20 0.75 11.75 32.32
N ALA A 21 2.02 11.37 32.27
CA ALA A 21 2.85 11.67 31.11
C ALA A 21 2.16 10.99 29.91
N LEU A 22 1.50 11.77 29.05
CA LEU A 22 1.15 11.34 27.69
C LEU A 22 2.50 11.11 26.98
N PHE A 23 2.95 9.87 26.98
CA PHE A 23 3.99 9.49 26.03
C PHE A 23 3.38 9.69 24.64
N ALA A 24 3.84 10.70 23.94
CA ALA A 24 3.56 10.84 22.54
C ALA A 24 4.09 9.55 21.88
N GLN A 25 3.19 8.69 21.44
CA GLN A 25 3.52 7.46 20.75
C GLN A 25 4.28 7.86 19.49
N THR A 26 5.57 7.55 19.43
CA THR A 26 6.39 7.86 18.26
C THR A 26 5.92 6.94 17.14
N ARG A 27 5.39 7.56 16.08
CA ARG A 27 5.01 6.82 14.85
C ARG A 27 6.26 6.21 14.25
N PRO A 28 6.22 4.95 13.80
CA PRO A 28 7.36 4.33 13.14
C PRO A 28 7.67 5.06 11.84
N ASP A 29 8.95 5.17 11.51
CA ASP A 29 9.43 5.70 10.24
C ASP A 29 9.65 4.53 9.27
N PHE A 30 8.92 4.51 8.17
CA PHE A 30 9.03 3.48 7.14
C PHE A 30 10.05 3.83 6.05
N THR A 31 10.72 4.98 6.16
CA THR A 31 11.69 5.43 5.16
C THR A 31 12.78 4.39 4.90
N GLY A 32 13.02 4.08 3.64
CA GLY A 32 14.03 3.12 3.24
C GLY A 32 13.74 2.46 1.91
N VAL A 33 14.69 1.65 1.46
CA VAL A 33 14.54 0.79 0.29
C VAL A 33 14.33 -0.64 0.77
N TRP A 34 13.25 -1.23 0.34
CA TRP A 34 12.73 -2.48 0.84
C TRP A 34 12.65 -3.52 -0.26
N GLN A 35 13.09 -4.74 0.03
CA GLN A 35 12.97 -5.88 -0.85
C GLN A 35 11.84 -6.79 -0.36
N LEU A 36 10.92 -7.17 -1.24
CA LEU A 36 9.86 -8.11 -0.88
C LEU A 36 10.49 -9.39 -0.34
N ALA A 37 10.10 -9.78 0.87
CA ALA A 37 10.60 -10.99 1.51
C ALA A 37 10.10 -12.22 0.76
N SER A 38 10.97 -13.18 0.57
CA SER A 38 10.62 -14.43 -0.11
C SER A 38 9.82 -15.36 0.82
N PRO A 39 8.86 -16.11 0.29
CA PRO A 39 8.45 -16.05 -1.10
C PRO A 39 7.49 -14.88 -1.34
N PRO A 40 7.64 -14.18 -2.46
CA PRO A 40 6.50 -13.39 -2.93
C PRO A 40 5.34 -14.36 -3.04
N MET A 41 4.12 -13.91 -2.76
CA MET A 41 2.92 -14.73 -2.91
C MET A 41 2.94 -15.39 -4.29
N THR A 42 3.43 -16.64 -4.37
CA THR A 42 3.36 -17.43 -5.59
C THR A 42 2.08 -18.25 -5.56
N SER A 43 1.53 -18.58 -6.70
CA SER A 43 0.32 -19.42 -6.82
C SER A 43 0.37 -20.74 -6.05
N ALA A 44 1.56 -21.23 -5.72
CA ALA A 44 1.77 -22.42 -4.90
C ALA A 44 1.75 -22.12 -3.38
N GLN A 45 1.81 -20.86 -2.95
CA GLN A 45 2.04 -20.46 -1.55
C GLN A 45 1.12 -19.34 -1.04
N GLY A 46 0.14 -18.88 -1.81
CA GLY A 46 -0.81 -17.98 -1.24
C GLY A 46 -1.22 -16.73 -1.98
N TYR A 47 -1.23 -16.70 -3.32
CA TYR A 47 -2.18 -15.82 -3.94
C TYR A 47 -3.56 -16.26 -3.47
N PRO A 48 -4.39 -15.35 -2.95
CA PRO A 48 -5.73 -15.70 -2.58
C PRO A 48 -6.43 -16.27 -3.82
N GLU A 49 -7.15 -17.36 -3.63
CA GLU A 49 -8.00 -17.91 -4.67
C GLU A 49 -9.07 -16.86 -5.02
N LEU A 50 -9.24 -16.59 -6.31
CA LEU A 50 -10.22 -15.63 -6.77
C LEU A 50 -11.59 -16.30 -6.82
N ASP A 51 -12.52 -15.84 -6.01
CA ASP A 51 -13.93 -16.24 -6.06
C ASP A 51 -14.72 -15.12 -6.76
N LEU A 52 -14.70 -15.16 -8.09
CA LEU A 52 -15.32 -14.13 -8.92
C LEU A 52 -16.83 -14.33 -9.03
N THR A 53 -17.57 -13.24 -8.92
CA THR A 53 -18.98 -13.23 -9.30
C THR A 53 -19.14 -13.57 -10.79
N PRO A 54 -20.33 -14.00 -11.23
CA PRO A 54 -20.58 -14.21 -12.66
C PRO A 54 -20.33 -12.94 -13.52
N ALA A 55 -20.43 -11.76 -12.92
CA ALA A 55 -20.14 -10.49 -13.61
C ALA A 55 -18.64 -10.29 -13.79
N GLY A 56 -17.84 -10.47 -12.75
CA GLY A 56 -16.38 -10.41 -12.78
C GLY A 56 -15.80 -11.45 -13.74
N GLN A 57 -16.29 -12.71 -13.64
CA GLN A 57 -15.83 -13.79 -14.50
C GLN A 57 -16.04 -13.49 -16.00
N ARG A 58 -17.23 -12.99 -16.37
CA ARG A 58 -17.49 -12.59 -17.77
C ARG A 58 -16.52 -11.52 -18.29
N LYS A 59 -16.14 -10.55 -17.45
CA LYS A 59 -15.18 -9.50 -17.81
C LYS A 59 -13.80 -10.08 -18.07
N VAL A 60 -13.33 -10.93 -17.15
CA VAL A 60 -12.03 -11.61 -17.27
C VAL A 60 -11.98 -12.52 -18.49
N ASP A 61 -13.03 -13.32 -18.72
CA ASP A 61 -13.10 -14.22 -19.87
C ASP A 61 -13.11 -13.46 -21.21
N ALA A 62 -13.87 -12.34 -21.26
CA ALA A 62 -13.88 -11.49 -22.44
C ALA A 62 -12.49 -10.91 -22.74
N TYR A 63 -11.76 -10.43 -21.71
CA TYR A 63 -10.39 -9.94 -21.85
C TYR A 63 -9.44 -11.05 -22.32
N ARG A 64 -9.45 -12.21 -21.66
CA ARG A 64 -8.58 -13.35 -22.01
C ARG A 64 -8.82 -13.84 -23.43
N SER A 65 -10.07 -13.84 -23.89
CA SER A 65 -10.39 -14.24 -25.26
C SER A 65 -9.72 -13.37 -26.34
N LEU A 66 -9.32 -12.15 -26.00
CA LEU A 66 -8.61 -11.24 -26.88
C LEU A 66 -7.09 -11.44 -26.85
N VAL A 67 -6.52 -11.61 -25.65
CA VAL A 67 -5.06 -11.57 -25.46
C VAL A 67 -4.40 -12.96 -25.47
N ASP A 68 -5.04 -13.99 -24.93
CA ASP A 68 -4.46 -15.33 -24.83
C ASP A 68 -4.11 -15.94 -26.19
N PRO A 69 -4.95 -15.80 -27.25
CA PRO A 69 -4.63 -16.37 -28.54
C PRO A 69 -3.36 -15.83 -29.21
N VAL A 70 -2.95 -14.60 -28.81
CA VAL A 70 -1.78 -13.92 -29.38
C VAL A 70 -0.63 -13.81 -28.38
N GLY A 71 -0.84 -14.25 -27.13
CA GLY A 71 0.17 -14.20 -26.08
C GLY A 71 0.54 -12.78 -25.65
N ASP A 72 -0.40 -11.84 -25.76
CA ASP A 72 -0.16 -10.43 -25.44
C ASP A 72 -0.44 -10.14 -23.95
N SER A 73 0.20 -9.11 -23.43
CA SER A 73 -0.01 -8.66 -22.05
C SER A 73 0.34 -7.18 -21.87
N PRO A 74 -0.25 -6.48 -20.88
CA PRO A 74 0.05 -5.08 -20.61
C PRO A 74 1.54 -4.81 -20.37
N THR A 75 2.25 -5.72 -19.73
CA THR A 75 3.68 -5.61 -19.44
C THR A 75 4.52 -5.47 -20.71
N LEU A 76 4.18 -6.17 -21.79
CA LEU A 76 4.86 -6.05 -23.09
C LEU A 76 4.71 -4.65 -23.69
N TRP A 77 3.73 -3.88 -23.26
CA TRP A 77 3.43 -2.53 -23.71
C TRP A 77 3.75 -1.45 -22.68
N CYS A 78 4.54 -1.79 -21.65
CA CYS A 78 4.89 -0.86 -20.57
C CYS A 78 3.67 -0.26 -19.83
N VAL A 79 2.57 -0.99 -19.80
CA VAL A 79 1.39 -0.62 -19.03
C VAL A 79 1.54 -1.18 -17.62
N THR A 80 1.42 -0.29 -16.63
CA THR A 80 1.56 -0.66 -15.21
C THR A 80 0.46 -1.60 -14.76
N HIS A 81 0.80 -2.50 -13.83
CA HIS A 81 -0.19 -3.37 -13.20
C HIS A 81 -1.10 -2.64 -12.21
N GLY A 82 -0.69 -1.46 -11.72
CA GLY A 82 -1.50 -0.70 -10.76
C GLY A 82 -1.74 -1.42 -9.43
N MET A 83 -2.60 -0.84 -8.61
CA MET A 83 -3.00 -1.44 -7.33
C MET A 83 -3.98 -2.62 -7.54
N PRO A 84 -3.92 -3.65 -6.68
CA PRO A 84 -2.94 -3.86 -5.61
C PRO A 84 -1.65 -4.55 -6.07
N GLU A 85 -1.58 -5.03 -7.32
CA GLU A 85 -0.51 -5.92 -7.80
C GLU A 85 0.87 -5.26 -7.79
N ILE A 86 0.93 -3.94 -8.01
CA ILE A 86 2.20 -3.21 -8.04
C ILE A 86 2.97 -3.32 -6.71
N MET A 87 2.28 -3.50 -5.58
CA MET A 87 2.91 -3.68 -4.27
C MET A 87 3.71 -4.99 -4.15
N MET A 88 3.54 -5.91 -5.08
CA MET A 88 4.28 -7.17 -5.13
C MET A 88 5.61 -7.06 -5.90
N GLY A 89 5.92 -5.88 -6.43
CA GLY A 89 7.22 -5.54 -7.00
C GLY A 89 7.67 -6.43 -8.15
N GLY A 90 6.77 -6.90 -9.01
CA GLY A 90 7.12 -7.70 -10.20
C GLY A 90 7.99 -8.94 -9.92
N GLY A 91 8.06 -9.39 -8.67
CA GLY A 91 8.79 -10.61 -8.27
C GLY A 91 10.26 -10.41 -7.91
N GLY A 92 10.75 -9.17 -7.78
CA GLY A 92 12.16 -8.98 -7.40
C GLY A 92 12.62 -7.52 -7.35
N TYR A 93 11.80 -6.62 -7.82
CA TYR A 93 12.12 -5.19 -7.82
C TYR A 93 11.85 -4.58 -6.43
N PRO A 94 12.74 -3.69 -5.93
CA PRO A 94 12.57 -3.07 -4.64
C PRO A 94 11.48 -2.00 -4.62
N LEU A 95 11.07 -1.66 -3.40
CA LEU A 95 10.14 -0.59 -3.06
C LEU A 95 10.88 0.46 -2.24
N GLU A 96 10.94 1.69 -2.69
CA GLU A 96 11.38 2.81 -1.88
C GLU A 96 10.20 3.46 -1.17
N VAL A 97 10.35 3.70 0.14
CA VAL A 97 9.38 4.41 0.95
C VAL A 97 10.01 5.73 1.42
N ILE A 98 9.33 6.84 1.11
CA ILE A 98 9.68 8.17 1.59
C ILE A 98 8.55 8.63 2.51
N HIS A 99 8.82 8.66 3.81
CA HIS A 99 7.86 9.05 4.82
C HIS A 99 8.05 10.50 5.24
N LYS A 100 7.00 11.31 5.04
CA LYS A 100 6.90 12.71 5.49
C LYS A 100 5.72 12.87 6.44
N PRO A 101 5.65 13.95 7.23
CA PRO A 101 4.56 14.15 8.21
C PRO A 101 3.14 14.12 7.61
N ASP A 102 2.99 14.56 6.36
CA ASP A 102 1.72 14.71 5.64
C ASP A 102 1.54 13.75 4.46
N GLN A 103 2.56 12.96 4.15
CA GLN A 103 2.54 12.06 3.00
C GLN A 103 3.52 10.90 3.15
N VAL A 104 3.09 9.70 2.77
CA VAL A 104 3.99 8.60 2.47
C VAL A 104 4.01 8.40 0.96
N THR A 105 5.20 8.38 0.36
CA THR A 105 5.40 8.08 -1.06
C THR A 105 6.02 6.70 -1.19
N LEU A 106 5.39 5.86 -1.99
CA LEU A 106 5.82 4.52 -2.33
C LEU A 106 6.26 4.53 -3.78
N ILE A 107 7.51 4.18 -4.05
CA ILE A 107 8.09 4.13 -5.39
C ILE A 107 8.50 2.70 -5.66
N ASN A 108 7.86 2.06 -6.62
CA ASN A 108 8.27 0.74 -7.09
C ASN A 108 9.29 0.91 -8.21
N GLU A 109 10.41 0.20 -8.13
CA GLU A 109 11.40 0.19 -9.21
C GLU A 109 10.77 -0.36 -10.49
N TRP A 110 10.00 -1.44 -10.35
CA TRP A 110 9.26 -2.00 -11.47
C TRP A 110 8.30 -0.99 -12.07
N GLN A 111 8.49 -0.69 -13.35
CA GLN A 111 7.71 0.28 -14.13
C GLN A 111 7.81 1.75 -13.61
N SER A 112 8.75 2.04 -12.72
CA SER A 112 8.94 3.38 -12.11
C SER A 112 7.66 3.96 -11.48
N GLU A 113 6.80 3.10 -10.93
CA GLU A 113 5.49 3.49 -10.42
C GLU A 113 5.56 4.23 -9.09
N THR A 114 4.88 5.35 -9.03
CA THR A 114 4.82 6.18 -7.82
C THR A 114 3.40 6.26 -7.29
N ARG A 115 3.21 5.86 -6.04
CA ARG A 115 1.96 5.98 -5.30
C ARG A 115 2.14 6.96 -4.13
N ARG A 116 1.18 7.86 -3.93
CA ARG A 116 1.16 8.81 -2.82
C ARG A 116 0.01 8.49 -1.89
N VAL A 117 0.32 8.34 -0.61
CA VAL A 117 -0.65 8.20 0.48
C VAL A 117 -0.70 9.55 1.20
N PHE A 118 -1.82 10.24 1.12
CA PHE A 118 -2.03 11.53 1.77
C PHE A 118 -2.46 11.31 3.23
N LEU A 119 -1.78 11.99 4.17
CA LEU A 119 -2.04 11.89 5.60
C LEU A 119 -2.72 13.15 6.10
N GLY A 120 -3.63 13.00 7.08
CA GLY A 120 -4.35 14.13 7.69
C GLY A 120 -5.57 14.57 6.90
N ASP A 121 -5.92 15.86 7.02
CA ASP A 121 -7.19 16.41 6.51
C ASP A 121 -7.17 16.76 5.01
N ARG A 122 -6.12 16.41 4.30
CA ARG A 122 -5.99 16.64 2.87
C ARG A 122 -6.81 15.59 2.08
N ILE A 123 -8.12 15.67 2.23
CA ILE A 123 -9.05 14.85 1.47
C ILE A 123 -9.59 15.72 0.34
N GLU A 124 -9.17 15.42 -0.89
CA GLU A 124 -9.79 16.00 -2.08
C GLU A 124 -11.23 15.51 -2.19
N SER A 125 -12.11 16.34 -2.74
CA SER A 125 -13.48 15.88 -3.02
C SER A 125 -13.46 14.78 -4.08
N SER A 126 -14.32 13.77 -3.94
CA SER A 126 -14.41 12.66 -4.89
C SER A 126 -14.64 13.09 -6.33
N GLU A 127 -15.28 14.24 -6.54
CA GLU A 127 -15.55 14.81 -7.86
C GLU A 127 -14.31 15.35 -8.58
N SER A 128 -13.23 15.67 -7.84
CA SER A 128 -11.98 16.18 -8.40
C SER A 128 -10.95 15.09 -8.70
N ILE A 129 -11.23 13.82 -8.31
CA ILE A 129 -10.29 12.70 -8.44
C ILE A 129 -10.66 11.87 -9.66
N PHE A 130 -9.76 11.80 -10.63
CA PHE A 130 -9.92 10.91 -11.77
C PHE A 130 -9.49 9.48 -11.41
N PRO A 131 -10.27 8.46 -11.81
CA PRO A 131 -9.86 7.07 -11.65
C PRO A 131 -8.53 6.79 -12.35
N SER A 132 -7.69 5.98 -11.71
CA SER A 132 -6.39 5.57 -12.25
C SER A 132 -6.06 4.14 -11.83
N ARG A 133 -5.01 3.55 -12.43
CA ARG A 133 -4.51 2.24 -12.00
C ARG A 133 -3.97 2.25 -10.57
N GLN A 134 -3.45 3.38 -10.09
CA GLN A 134 -2.94 3.53 -8.72
C GLN A 134 -4.05 3.94 -7.72
N GLY A 135 -5.18 4.46 -8.21
CA GLY A 135 -6.22 5.01 -7.36
C GLY A 135 -5.78 6.26 -6.61
N TYR A 136 -6.55 6.63 -5.61
CA TYR A 136 -6.26 7.71 -4.67
C TYR A 136 -6.20 7.14 -3.25
N SER A 137 -5.06 7.32 -2.59
CA SER A 137 -4.79 6.73 -1.28
C SER A 137 -4.77 7.79 -0.21
N THR A 138 -5.54 7.59 0.86
CA THR A 138 -5.51 8.38 2.08
C THR A 138 -5.11 7.50 3.26
N GLY A 139 -4.46 8.07 4.25
CA GLY A 139 -4.00 7.31 5.41
C GLY A 139 -4.17 8.04 6.73
N HIS A 140 -4.30 7.26 7.78
CA HIS A 140 -4.30 7.75 9.16
C HIS A 140 -3.58 6.75 10.07
N TRP A 141 -3.16 7.23 11.24
CA TRP A 141 -2.45 6.41 12.21
C TRP A 141 -3.38 5.85 13.28
N GLU A 142 -3.32 4.55 13.48
CA GLU A 142 -3.89 3.85 14.63
C GLU A 142 -2.75 3.33 15.50
N GLY A 143 -2.33 4.14 16.47
CA GLY A 143 -1.13 3.85 17.24
C GLY A 143 0.13 3.84 16.36
N GLU A 144 0.79 2.70 16.25
CA GLU A 144 1.98 2.49 15.40
C GLU A 144 1.65 1.91 14.02
N VAL A 145 0.38 1.70 13.71
CA VAL A 145 -0.08 1.16 12.43
C VAL A 145 -0.57 2.29 11.54
N LEU A 146 -0.03 2.40 10.34
CA LEU A 146 -0.56 3.27 9.30
C LEU A 146 -1.66 2.51 8.54
N VAL A 147 -2.89 2.98 8.66
CA VAL A 147 -4.04 2.46 7.91
C VAL A 147 -4.21 3.30 6.67
N VAL A 148 -4.19 2.64 5.52
CA VAL A 148 -4.33 3.28 4.19
C VAL A 148 -5.58 2.75 3.51
N GLU A 149 -6.40 3.65 3.00
CA GLU A 149 -7.53 3.33 2.15
C GLU A 149 -7.28 3.87 0.74
N THR A 150 -7.45 3.01 -0.26
CA THR A 150 -7.34 3.37 -1.68
C THR A 150 -8.67 3.19 -2.37
N ARG A 151 -9.11 4.26 -3.03
CA ARG A 151 -10.34 4.35 -3.84
C ARG A 151 -10.03 4.94 -5.21
N HIS A 152 -11.04 5.18 -6.03
CA HIS A 152 -10.90 5.76 -7.37
C HIS A 152 -9.95 4.97 -8.27
N LEU A 153 -9.99 3.66 -8.11
CA LEU A 153 -9.35 2.75 -9.03
C LEU A 153 -10.14 2.71 -10.34
N GLN A 154 -9.44 2.60 -11.46
CA GLN A 154 -10.12 2.26 -12.70
C GLN A 154 -10.43 0.76 -12.75
N GLU A 155 -11.44 0.37 -13.52
CA GLU A 155 -11.71 -1.05 -13.80
C GLU A 155 -10.47 -1.71 -14.41
N MET A 156 -10.04 -2.85 -13.86
CA MET A 156 -8.87 -3.61 -14.33
C MET A 156 -9.20 -5.09 -14.47
N VAL A 157 -9.13 -5.60 -15.70
CA VAL A 157 -9.30 -7.01 -16.02
C VAL A 157 -7.96 -7.71 -16.27
N ASP A 158 -6.91 -6.92 -16.49
CA ASP A 158 -5.57 -7.33 -16.90
C ASP A 158 -4.60 -7.53 -15.73
N SER A 159 -5.11 -7.49 -14.50
CA SER A 159 -4.37 -7.71 -13.27
C SER A 159 -4.57 -9.15 -12.76
N ARG A 160 -3.64 -9.63 -11.93
CA ARG A 160 -3.85 -10.84 -11.12
C ARG A 160 -5.00 -10.70 -10.13
N PHE A 161 -5.35 -9.47 -9.81
CA PHE A 161 -6.49 -9.10 -8.98
C PHE A 161 -7.46 -8.27 -9.81
N PRO A 162 -8.16 -8.90 -10.77
CA PRO A 162 -9.14 -8.18 -11.58
C PRO A 162 -10.18 -7.55 -10.66
N HIS A 163 -10.55 -6.31 -10.97
CA HIS A 163 -11.46 -5.58 -10.11
C HIS A 163 -12.24 -4.49 -10.84
N SER A 164 -13.39 -4.14 -10.28
CA SER A 164 -14.23 -3.06 -10.75
C SER A 164 -13.74 -1.69 -10.27
N ALA A 165 -14.34 -0.63 -10.80
CA ALA A 165 -14.08 0.74 -10.36
C ALA A 165 -14.60 1.04 -8.93
N ASP A 166 -15.48 0.20 -8.37
CA ASP A 166 -16.04 0.36 -7.02
C ASP A 166 -15.15 -0.30 -5.95
N THR A 167 -14.00 -0.83 -6.35
CA THR A 167 -13.05 -1.48 -5.44
C THR A 167 -12.51 -0.51 -4.39
N VAL A 168 -12.43 -1.02 -3.17
CA VAL A 168 -11.75 -0.37 -2.05
C VAL A 168 -10.65 -1.29 -1.54
N ILE A 169 -9.43 -0.76 -1.43
CA ILE A 169 -8.30 -1.48 -0.85
C ILE A 169 -7.95 -0.84 0.48
N THR A 170 -7.90 -1.65 1.53
CA THR A 170 -7.43 -1.24 2.85
C THR A 170 -6.13 -1.96 3.17
N GLU A 171 -5.09 -1.21 3.53
CA GLU A 171 -3.79 -1.73 3.91
C GLU A 171 -3.42 -1.25 5.31
N ARG A 172 -2.81 -2.11 6.10
CA ARG A 172 -2.35 -1.83 7.44
C ARG A 172 -0.85 -2.02 7.50
N PHE A 173 -0.11 -0.92 7.39
CA PHE A 173 1.35 -0.94 7.45
C PHE A 173 1.85 -0.89 8.89
N SER A 174 2.78 -1.77 9.21
CA SER A 174 3.48 -1.81 10.50
C SER A 174 4.95 -2.14 10.31
N LEU A 175 5.77 -1.76 11.30
CA LEU A 175 7.18 -2.12 11.35
C LEU A 175 7.36 -3.12 12.49
N THR A 176 7.86 -4.31 12.15
CA THR A 176 8.24 -5.35 13.11
C THR A 176 9.74 -5.59 13.05
N HIS A 177 10.27 -6.43 13.93
CA HIS A 177 11.69 -6.78 13.94
C HIS A 177 11.85 -8.28 14.10
N ASP A 178 12.75 -8.85 13.34
CA ASP A 178 13.17 -10.24 13.50
C ASP A 178 13.96 -10.44 14.82
N ALA A 179 14.26 -11.68 15.18
CA ALA A 179 14.97 -12.00 16.41
C ALA A 179 16.39 -11.41 16.48
N ASP A 180 17.01 -11.12 15.35
CA ASP A 180 18.31 -10.48 15.21
C ASP A 180 18.23 -8.93 15.18
N GLY A 181 17.02 -8.36 15.30
CA GLY A 181 16.77 -6.93 15.25
C GLY A 181 16.58 -6.35 13.84
N THR A 182 16.62 -7.18 12.79
CA THR A 182 16.38 -6.72 11.40
C THR A 182 14.95 -6.19 11.28
N PRO A 183 14.74 -4.95 10.80
CA PRO A 183 13.39 -4.41 10.62
C PRO A 183 12.67 -5.12 9.47
N ARG A 184 11.36 -5.26 9.61
CA ARG A 184 10.46 -5.83 8.63
C ARG A 184 9.26 -4.93 8.44
N LEU A 185 9.09 -4.39 7.24
CA LEU A 185 7.87 -3.68 6.86
C LEU A 185 6.80 -4.73 6.52
N VAL A 186 5.62 -4.58 7.09
CA VAL A 186 4.50 -5.51 6.91
C VAL A 186 3.28 -4.72 6.43
N ALA A 187 2.55 -5.26 5.45
CA ALA A 187 1.25 -4.77 5.03
C ALA A 187 0.23 -5.90 5.04
N ASP A 188 -0.77 -5.80 5.93
CA ASP A 188 -1.98 -6.60 5.87
C ASP A 188 -2.99 -5.91 4.97
N THR A 189 -3.36 -6.56 3.88
CA THR A 189 -4.18 -5.97 2.82
C THR A 189 -5.52 -6.69 2.69
N VAL A 190 -6.58 -5.90 2.54
CA VAL A 190 -7.92 -6.37 2.21
C VAL A 190 -8.41 -5.60 0.98
N MET A 191 -8.75 -6.31 -0.08
CA MET A 191 -9.43 -5.77 -1.25
C MET A 191 -10.91 -6.16 -1.19
N HIS A 192 -11.79 -5.19 -1.21
CA HIS A 192 -13.24 -5.36 -1.22
C HIS A 192 -13.83 -4.84 -2.52
N ASP A 193 -14.40 -5.74 -3.31
CA ASP A 193 -15.08 -5.46 -4.57
C ASP A 193 -16.34 -6.34 -4.67
N PRO A 194 -17.48 -5.87 -4.17
CA PRO A 194 -18.71 -6.68 -4.16
C PRO A 194 -19.35 -6.87 -5.54
N LEU A 195 -18.86 -6.17 -6.57
CA LEU A 195 -19.35 -6.35 -7.93
C LEU A 195 -18.68 -7.55 -8.63
N TRP A 196 -17.38 -7.76 -8.37
CA TRP A 196 -16.62 -8.79 -9.09
C TRP A 196 -16.13 -9.94 -8.22
N HIS A 197 -16.18 -9.82 -6.88
CA HIS A 197 -15.78 -10.86 -5.94
C HIS A 197 -16.89 -11.24 -4.98
N GLU A 198 -17.12 -12.52 -4.77
CA GLU A 198 -18.10 -13.03 -3.81
C GLU A 198 -17.69 -12.75 -2.36
N ALA A 199 -16.38 -12.64 -2.09
CA ALA A 199 -15.83 -12.33 -0.77
C ALA A 199 -14.63 -11.40 -0.88
N PRO A 200 -14.33 -10.60 0.17
CA PRO A 200 -13.11 -9.80 0.22
C PRO A 200 -11.85 -10.68 0.13
N LEU A 201 -10.87 -10.23 -0.65
CA LEU A 201 -9.56 -10.85 -0.74
C LEU A 201 -8.65 -10.29 0.36
N SER A 202 -8.01 -11.18 1.13
CA SER A 202 -7.09 -10.79 2.20
C SER A 202 -5.74 -11.47 2.00
N TYR A 203 -4.67 -10.71 2.15
CA TYR A 203 -3.31 -11.22 2.05
C TYR A 203 -2.33 -10.35 2.84
N ARG A 204 -1.13 -10.87 3.07
CA ARG A 204 -0.04 -10.16 3.75
C ARG A 204 1.17 -10.08 2.83
N LEU A 205 1.80 -8.91 2.79
CA LEU A 205 3.10 -8.68 2.21
C LEU A 205 4.10 -8.30 3.29
N GLU A 206 5.33 -8.74 3.14
CA GLU A 206 6.41 -8.43 4.05
C GLU A 206 7.67 -8.09 3.26
N TRP A 207 8.38 -7.07 3.71
CA TRP A 207 9.62 -6.62 3.10
C TRP A 207 10.73 -6.55 4.14
N THR A 208 11.93 -6.85 3.71
CA THR A 208 13.17 -6.64 4.45
C THR A 208 13.96 -5.50 3.82
N PRO A 209 14.90 -4.87 4.54
CA PRO A 209 15.76 -3.87 3.92
C PRO A 209 16.45 -4.42 2.66
N SER A 210 16.41 -3.64 1.57
CA SER A 210 17.07 -4.03 0.34
C SER A 210 18.59 -4.10 0.54
N PRO A 211 19.25 -5.18 0.13
CA PRO A 211 20.70 -5.29 0.24
C PRO A 211 21.46 -4.26 -0.61
N LEU A 212 20.86 -3.73 -1.66
CA LEU A 212 21.43 -2.66 -2.47
C LEU A 212 21.29 -1.29 -1.81
N GLY A 213 20.20 -1.05 -1.06
CA GLY A 213 19.93 0.21 -0.38
C GLY A 213 19.59 1.40 -1.29
N TRP A 214 19.37 1.17 -2.58
CA TRP A 214 18.99 2.19 -3.57
C TRP A 214 18.18 1.57 -4.70
N MET A 215 17.50 2.43 -5.48
CA MET A 215 16.64 2.06 -6.61
C MET A 215 17.41 2.21 -7.92
N GLN A 216 17.19 1.27 -8.84
CA GLN A 216 17.75 1.37 -10.19
C GLN A 216 16.74 2.08 -11.13
N PRO A 217 17.25 2.73 -12.21
CA PRO A 217 16.37 3.20 -13.28
C PRO A 217 15.62 2.03 -13.95
N TYR A 218 14.36 2.25 -14.26
CA TYR A 218 13.55 1.32 -15.03
C TYR A 218 13.08 2.02 -16.33
N GLU A 219 13.51 1.52 -17.49
CA GLU A 219 13.39 2.19 -18.78
C GLU A 219 12.60 1.35 -19.82
N CYS A 220 11.44 0.85 -19.43
CA CYS A 220 10.61 0.01 -20.29
C CYS A 220 10.25 0.65 -21.64
N MET A 221 9.98 1.96 -21.66
CA MET A 221 9.57 2.67 -22.88
C MET A 221 10.69 2.79 -23.91
N GLU A 222 11.96 2.94 -23.49
CA GLU A 222 13.10 3.05 -24.38
C GLU A 222 13.33 1.74 -25.14
N GLU A 223 13.26 0.61 -24.45
CA GLU A 223 13.39 -0.71 -25.07
C GLU A 223 12.35 -0.92 -26.18
N ARG A 224 11.09 -0.58 -25.91
CA ARG A 224 10.00 -0.65 -26.90
C ARG A 224 10.23 0.26 -28.09
N TRP A 225 10.82 1.44 -27.88
CA TRP A 225 11.16 2.34 -28.98
C TRP A 225 12.28 1.79 -29.86
N LEU A 226 13.31 1.20 -29.26
CA LEU A 226 14.41 0.57 -29.98
C LEU A 226 13.92 -0.62 -30.84
N GLU A 227 13.07 -1.48 -30.29
CA GLU A 227 12.40 -2.56 -31.04
C GLU A 227 11.63 -2.00 -32.25
N ARG A 228 10.89 -0.90 -32.04
CA ARG A 228 10.15 -0.25 -33.12
C ARG A 228 11.05 0.29 -34.22
N LEU A 229 12.21 0.86 -33.87
CA LEU A 229 13.21 1.31 -34.84
C LEU A 229 13.75 0.15 -35.69
N ASP A 230 14.03 -0.99 -35.07
CA ASP A 230 14.49 -2.19 -35.77
C ASP A 230 13.43 -2.72 -36.75
N GLU A 231 12.15 -2.76 -36.34
CA GLU A 231 11.04 -3.12 -37.24
C GLU A 231 10.95 -2.18 -38.45
N LEU A 232 11.12 -0.87 -38.25
CA LEU A 232 11.08 0.12 -39.32
C LEU A 232 12.29 0.02 -40.25
N ALA A 233 13.46 -0.35 -39.74
CA ALA A 233 14.68 -0.50 -40.52
C ALA A 233 14.66 -1.75 -41.43
N THR A 234 13.79 -2.72 -41.14
CA THR A 234 13.65 -3.97 -41.90
C THR A 234 12.53 -3.95 -42.93
N GLN A 235 11.77 -2.85 -43.03
CA GLN A 235 10.73 -2.61 -44.06
C GLN A 235 11.34 -1.94 -45.32
#